data_e65dbf9b5e16b576336db68a94e8ab45
#
_entry.id   e65dbf9b5e16b576336db68a94e8ab45
#
_cell.length_a   1.000
_cell.length_b   1.000
_cell.length_c   1.000
_cell.angle_alpha   90.00
_cell.angle_beta   90.00
_cell.angle_gamma   90.00
#
_symmetry.space_group_name_H-M   'P 1'
#
loop_
_entity.id
_entity.type
_entity.pdbx_description
1 polymer ?
#
loop_
_entity_poly.entity_id
_entity_poly.type
_entity_poly.pdbx_seq_one_letter_code
_entity_poly.pdbx_strand_id
1 'polypeptide(L)'
;FYIDVRTPGKNFDEFYRRAVEEYGVHYIKGMVGKVTPEGGKLHVQASDLLDNRQRHIDADLVVLAAAIEPDKSARPLATMLTASMDTNDFFTEAHPKLRPVESPTAGVFLSGTCQGPKDIPETVSQAGAAAAKVIGLLAKDKLMGNPCVAHSDEMMCNGCSTCERVCPYGAITYVDKEFRMPDRTTKVRRVASVNEAVCQG
;
A
#
# COMPACT_ATOMS: atom_id res chain seq x y z
N PHE A 1 16.16 -25.31 1.19
CA PHE A 1 14.77 -25.71 0.91
C PHE A 1 13.98 -24.52 0.37
N TYR A 2 13.12 -24.75 -0.60
CA TYR A 2 12.25 -23.75 -1.20
C TYR A 2 10.89 -24.33 -1.57
N ILE A 3 9.85 -23.49 -1.58
CA ILE A 3 8.52 -23.86 -2.08
C ILE A 3 8.42 -23.49 -3.55
N ASP A 4 8.79 -22.25 -3.90
CA ASP A 4 8.79 -21.73 -5.26
C ASP A 4 10.01 -20.81 -5.45
N VAL A 5 10.91 -21.16 -6.37
CA VAL A 5 12.03 -20.31 -6.75
C VAL A 5 11.67 -19.63 -8.06
N ARG A 6 11.68 -18.31 -8.02
CA ARG A 6 11.50 -17.47 -9.22
C ARG A 6 12.76 -16.66 -9.44
N THR A 7 13.29 -16.72 -10.63
CA THR A 7 14.49 -16.01 -11.03
C THR A 7 14.21 -15.01 -12.17
N PRO A 8 13.18 -14.14 -12.06
CA PRO A 8 12.94 -13.11 -13.05
C PRO A 8 13.98 -12.00 -12.88
N GLY A 9 14.68 -11.69 -13.93
CA GLY A 9 15.64 -10.61 -13.92
C GLY A 9 16.95 -10.97 -14.63
N LYS A 10 17.71 -9.94 -14.96
CA LYS A 10 18.95 -10.10 -15.70
C LYS A 10 19.99 -10.84 -14.85
N ASN A 11 20.50 -11.95 -15.35
CA ASN A 11 21.54 -12.80 -14.75
C ASN A 11 21.12 -13.57 -13.48
N PHE A 12 19.85 -13.63 -13.08
CA PHE A 12 19.44 -14.36 -11.89
C PHE A 12 19.45 -15.88 -12.12
N ASP A 13 19.07 -16.34 -13.30
CA ASP A 13 19.18 -17.74 -13.72
C ASP A 13 20.64 -18.19 -13.77
N GLU A 14 21.54 -17.37 -14.26
CA GLU A 14 22.98 -17.62 -14.28
C GLU A 14 23.54 -17.70 -12.86
N PHE A 15 23.09 -16.83 -11.96
CA PHE A 15 23.48 -16.88 -10.55
C PHE A 15 23.05 -18.20 -9.89
N TYR A 16 21.80 -18.64 -10.17
CA TYR A 16 21.29 -19.92 -9.68
C TYR A 16 22.13 -21.10 -10.22
N ARG A 17 22.41 -21.12 -11.53
CA ARG A 17 23.20 -22.14 -12.17
C ARG A 17 24.59 -22.24 -11.56
N ARG A 18 25.27 -21.12 -11.37
CA ARG A 18 26.59 -21.06 -10.72
C ARG A 18 26.55 -21.55 -9.27
N ALA A 19 25.52 -21.23 -8.51
CA ALA A 19 25.37 -21.73 -7.15
C ALA A 19 25.34 -23.26 -7.10
N VAL A 20 24.69 -23.90 -8.06
CA VAL A 20 24.64 -25.37 -8.17
C VAL A 20 25.95 -25.95 -8.69
N GLU A 21 26.44 -25.46 -9.83
CA GLU A 21 27.56 -26.07 -10.56
C GLU A 21 28.93 -25.75 -9.95
N GLU A 22 29.16 -24.52 -9.51
CA GLU A 22 30.44 -24.07 -8.98
C GLU A 22 30.56 -24.23 -7.46
N TYR A 23 29.46 -23.98 -6.73
CA TYR A 23 29.46 -23.96 -5.26
C TYR A 23 28.78 -25.17 -4.63
N GLY A 24 28.21 -26.08 -5.42
CA GLY A 24 27.61 -27.34 -4.94
C GLY A 24 26.37 -27.13 -4.09
N VAL A 25 25.62 -26.05 -4.29
CA VAL A 25 24.39 -25.78 -3.55
C VAL A 25 23.29 -26.75 -3.99
N HIS A 26 22.67 -27.43 -3.03
CA HIS A 26 21.55 -28.31 -3.29
C HIS A 26 20.22 -27.58 -3.06
N TYR A 27 19.41 -27.47 -4.11
CA TYR A 27 18.07 -26.91 -4.04
C TYR A 27 17.05 -28.03 -3.93
N ILE A 28 16.32 -28.07 -2.81
CA ILE A 28 15.29 -29.08 -2.55
C ILE A 28 13.93 -28.39 -2.51
N LYS A 29 13.05 -28.75 -3.42
CA LYS A 29 11.68 -28.27 -3.39
C LYS A 29 10.93 -28.93 -2.26
N GLY A 30 10.67 -28.22 -1.18
CA GLY A 30 10.09 -28.82 -0.01
C GLY A 30 9.89 -27.86 1.15
N MET A 31 9.41 -28.41 2.25
CA MET A 31 9.17 -27.69 3.49
C MET A 31 9.96 -28.28 4.63
N VAL A 32 10.60 -27.42 5.41
CA VAL A 32 11.18 -27.79 6.70
C VAL A 32 10.06 -27.85 7.73
N GLY A 33 9.87 -29.01 8.34
CA GLY A 33 8.85 -29.23 9.36
C GLY A 33 9.37 -29.02 10.79
N LYS A 34 10.66 -29.32 11.02
CA LYS A 34 11.25 -29.23 12.37
C LYS A 34 12.76 -29.02 12.30
N VAL A 35 13.26 -28.21 13.23
CA VAL A 35 14.71 -28.06 13.49
C VAL A 35 14.94 -28.29 14.98
N THR A 36 15.81 -29.23 15.34
CA THR A 36 16.14 -29.53 16.73
C THR A 36 17.66 -29.53 16.93
N PRO A 37 18.16 -28.99 18.04
CA PRO A 37 19.57 -29.11 18.38
C PRO A 37 19.84 -30.53 18.89
N GLU A 38 20.84 -31.18 18.33
CA GLU A 38 21.27 -32.53 18.72
C GLU A 38 22.78 -32.70 18.49
N GLY A 39 23.51 -33.15 19.48
CA GLY A 39 24.94 -33.46 19.35
C GLY A 39 25.83 -32.28 18.90
N GLY A 40 25.46 -31.04 19.20
CA GLY A 40 26.18 -29.84 18.77
C GLY A 40 25.89 -29.39 17.35
N LYS A 41 24.97 -30.06 16.67
CA LYS A 41 24.45 -29.69 15.33
C LYS A 41 22.96 -29.40 15.38
N LEU A 42 22.43 -28.90 14.26
CA LEU A 42 21.00 -28.65 14.06
C LEU A 42 20.45 -29.77 13.15
N HIS A 43 19.63 -30.61 13.72
CA HIS A 43 18.97 -31.67 12.97
C HIS A 43 17.71 -31.14 12.31
N VAL A 44 17.72 -31.06 10.96
CA VAL A 44 16.65 -30.53 10.13
C VAL A 44 15.84 -31.69 9.56
N GLN A 45 14.53 -31.72 9.86
CA GLN A 45 13.56 -32.64 9.26
C GLN A 45 12.74 -31.89 8.24
N ALA A 46 12.75 -32.36 7.00
CA ALA A 46 12.08 -31.72 5.90
C ALA A 46 11.39 -32.75 4.98
N SER A 47 10.39 -32.30 4.25
CA SER A 47 9.73 -33.10 3.22
C SER A 47 10.18 -32.61 1.84
N ASP A 48 10.70 -33.51 1.02
CA ASP A 48 10.99 -33.26 -0.39
C ASP A 48 9.70 -33.50 -1.18
N LEU A 49 9.19 -32.47 -1.85
CA LEU A 49 7.91 -32.52 -2.58
C LEU A 49 8.04 -33.11 -3.98
N LEU A 50 9.27 -33.29 -4.49
CA LEU A 50 9.47 -33.87 -5.82
C LEU A 50 9.50 -35.39 -5.79
N ASP A 51 10.14 -35.99 -4.79
CA ASP A 51 10.21 -37.44 -4.63
C ASP A 51 9.33 -37.98 -3.48
N ASN A 52 8.60 -37.08 -2.82
CA ASN A 52 7.72 -37.38 -1.68
C ASN A 52 8.41 -38.12 -0.53
N ARG A 53 9.69 -37.76 -0.26
CA ARG A 53 10.50 -38.38 0.80
C ARG A 53 10.77 -37.42 1.94
N GLN A 54 10.92 -38.01 3.12
CA GLN A 54 11.46 -37.28 4.29
C GLN A 54 12.99 -37.15 4.15
N ARG A 55 13.49 -35.95 4.37
CA ARG A 55 14.91 -35.63 4.43
C ARG A 55 15.32 -35.31 5.87
N HIS A 56 16.44 -35.88 6.28
CA HIS A 56 17.07 -35.61 7.57
C HIS A 56 18.47 -35.08 7.28
N ILE A 57 18.77 -33.89 7.72
CA ILE A 57 20.02 -33.17 7.43
C ILE A 57 20.59 -32.62 8.72
N ASP A 58 21.85 -32.94 9.00
CA ASP A 58 22.59 -32.33 10.11
C ASP A 58 23.34 -31.11 9.58
N ALA A 59 22.95 -29.95 10.07
CA ALA A 59 23.48 -28.65 9.67
C ALA A 59 24.28 -28.00 10.81
N ASP A 60 25.33 -27.30 10.46
CA ASP A 60 26.09 -26.47 11.40
C ASP A 60 25.39 -25.13 11.61
N LEU A 61 24.66 -24.64 10.61
CA LEU A 61 23.89 -23.40 10.64
C LEU A 61 22.59 -23.56 9.85
N VAL A 62 21.51 -23.04 10.40
CA VAL A 62 20.21 -22.88 9.68
C VAL A 62 19.89 -21.40 9.54
N VAL A 63 19.71 -20.96 8.29
CA VAL A 63 19.33 -19.60 7.95
C VAL A 63 17.86 -19.57 7.56
N LEU A 64 17.08 -18.75 8.24
CA LEU A 64 15.65 -18.56 7.95
C LEU A 64 15.47 -17.42 6.97
N ALA A 65 14.90 -17.71 5.79
CA ALA A 65 14.46 -16.71 4.86
C ALA A 65 13.06 -16.20 5.29
N ALA A 66 13.02 -15.37 6.34
CA ALA A 66 11.79 -14.86 6.93
C ALA A 66 11.09 -13.88 5.99
N ALA A 67 9.76 -13.83 6.09
CA ALA A 67 8.96 -12.87 5.35
C ALA A 67 9.17 -11.44 5.88
N ILE A 68 8.94 -10.46 5.00
CA ILE A 68 8.86 -9.04 5.38
C ILE A 68 7.42 -8.76 5.78
N GLU A 69 7.24 -8.27 7.00
CA GLU A 69 5.94 -7.83 7.51
C GLU A 69 5.88 -6.29 7.54
N PRO A 70 4.70 -5.70 7.35
CA PRO A 70 4.53 -4.26 7.49
C PRO A 70 4.69 -3.83 8.94
N ASP A 71 5.13 -2.58 9.15
CA ASP A 71 5.22 -1.99 10.49
C ASP A 71 3.83 -1.79 11.09
N LYS A 72 3.70 -2.02 12.40
CA LYS A 72 2.41 -1.86 13.11
C LYS A 72 1.85 -0.44 13.06
N SER A 73 2.70 0.57 12.83
CA SER A 73 2.29 1.97 12.64
C SER A 73 1.68 2.26 11.28
N ALA A 74 1.77 1.32 10.31
CA ALA A 74 1.22 1.51 8.97
C ALA A 74 -0.30 1.68 8.99
N ARG A 75 -1.02 0.90 9.80
CA ARG A 75 -2.49 0.96 9.87
C ARG A 75 -3.02 2.30 10.43
N PRO A 76 -2.53 2.85 11.56
CA PRO A 76 -2.90 4.19 12.00
C PRO A 76 -2.60 5.27 10.96
N LEU A 77 -1.46 5.19 10.28
CA LEU A 77 -1.08 6.12 9.21
C LEU A 77 -2.03 6.03 8.02
N ALA A 78 -2.40 4.81 7.59
CA ALA A 78 -3.37 4.60 6.53
C ALA A 78 -4.73 5.23 6.87
N THR A 79 -5.19 5.06 8.10
CA THR A 79 -6.44 5.70 8.57
C THR A 79 -6.36 7.22 8.52
N MET A 80 -5.25 7.80 8.98
CA MET A 80 -5.02 9.25 8.96
C MET A 80 -5.01 9.81 7.53
N LEU A 81 -4.40 9.10 6.59
CA LEU A 81 -4.28 9.50 5.18
C LEU A 81 -5.48 9.06 4.32
N THR A 82 -6.44 8.32 4.88
CA THR A 82 -7.53 7.66 4.14
C THR A 82 -6.98 6.82 2.99
N ALA A 83 -5.83 6.16 3.21
CA ALA A 83 -5.15 5.34 2.23
C ALA A 83 -5.57 3.87 2.35
N SER A 84 -5.76 3.20 1.22
CA SER A 84 -6.16 1.79 1.18
C SER A 84 -5.01 0.87 1.53
N MET A 85 -5.34 -0.25 2.18
CA MET A 85 -4.41 -1.32 2.52
C MET A 85 -4.94 -2.67 2.02
N ASP A 86 -4.04 -3.60 1.78
CA ASP A 86 -4.38 -4.99 1.45
C ASP A 86 -4.68 -5.84 2.71
N THR A 87 -4.97 -7.11 2.50
CA THR A 87 -5.25 -8.07 3.58
C THR A 87 -4.05 -8.38 4.46
N ASN A 88 -2.85 -8.04 4.04
CA ASN A 88 -1.59 -8.24 4.74
C ASN A 88 -1.04 -6.96 5.38
N ASP A 89 -1.84 -5.90 5.43
CA ASP A 89 -1.49 -4.59 5.99
C ASP A 89 -0.40 -3.81 5.23
N PHE A 90 -0.24 -4.07 3.92
CA PHE A 90 0.53 -3.22 3.02
C PHE A 90 -0.37 -2.19 2.34
N PHE A 91 0.19 -1.01 2.06
CA PHE A 91 -0.53 0.00 1.26
C PHE A 91 -0.74 -0.48 -0.17
N THR A 92 -1.93 -0.24 -0.72
CA THR A 92 -2.26 -0.61 -2.09
C THR A 92 -2.16 0.57 -3.05
N GLU A 93 -1.63 0.29 -4.23
CA GLU A 93 -1.61 1.23 -5.34
C GLU A 93 -2.99 1.38 -5.99
N ALA A 94 -3.19 2.50 -6.67
CA ALA A 94 -4.42 2.77 -7.41
C ALA A 94 -4.61 1.82 -8.60
N HIS A 95 -3.53 1.39 -9.24
CA HIS A 95 -3.54 0.38 -10.30
C HIS A 95 -2.14 -0.18 -10.53
N PRO A 96 -1.93 -1.51 -10.50
CA PRO A 96 -0.60 -2.12 -10.51
C PRO A 96 0.23 -1.81 -11.77
N LYS A 97 -0.40 -1.58 -12.92
CA LYS A 97 0.29 -1.29 -14.19
C LYS A 97 0.27 0.19 -14.56
N LEU A 98 -0.84 0.89 -14.35
CA LEU A 98 -1.04 2.26 -14.84
C LEU A 98 -0.68 3.32 -13.80
N ARG A 99 -0.82 3.00 -12.51
CA ARG A 99 -0.57 3.92 -11.38
C ARG A 99 0.11 3.18 -10.23
N PRO A 100 1.31 2.59 -10.45
CA PRO A 100 1.94 1.66 -9.52
C PRO A 100 2.54 2.32 -8.27
N VAL A 101 2.74 3.63 -8.29
CA VAL A 101 3.32 4.41 -7.17
C VAL A 101 2.35 5.44 -6.59
N GLU A 102 1.11 5.43 -7.05
CA GLU A 102 0.06 6.33 -6.54
C GLU A 102 -0.94 5.51 -5.75
N SER A 103 -1.33 5.96 -4.58
CA SER A 103 -2.46 5.35 -3.86
C SER A 103 -3.79 5.75 -4.51
N PRO A 104 -4.92 5.09 -4.17
CA PRO A 104 -6.24 5.57 -4.57
C PRO A 104 -6.54 6.99 -4.07
N THR A 105 -5.95 7.38 -2.94
CA THR A 105 -6.08 8.72 -2.37
C THR A 105 -5.15 9.70 -3.07
N ALA A 106 -5.71 10.76 -3.63
CA ALA A 106 -4.95 11.77 -4.36
C ALA A 106 -3.89 12.45 -3.45
N GLY A 107 -2.69 12.65 -3.98
CA GLY A 107 -1.58 13.26 -3.26
C GLY A 107 -0.79 12.31 -2.35
N VAL A 108 -1.19 11.06 -2.23
CA VAL A 108 -0.46 10.02 -1.48
C VAL A 108 0.27 9.11 -2.46
N PHE A 109 1.59 9.06 -2.37
CA PHE A 109 2.46 8.27 -3.21
C PHE A 109 3.14 7.19 -2.40
N LEU A 110 3.36 6.03 -3.01
CA LEU A 110 3.90 4.83 -2.38
C LEU A 110 5.31 4.53 -2.88
N SER A 111 6.20 4.16 -1.98
CA SER A 111 7.58 3.79 -2.33
C SER A 111 8.14 2.76 -1.36
N GLY A 112 8.84 1.77 -1.89
CA GLY A 112 9.53 0.76 -1.12
C GLY A 112 8.62 -0.28 -0.47
N THR A 113 9.07 -0.82 0.66
CA THR A 113 8.44 -1.94 1.35
C THR A 113 7.09 -1.63 2.01
N CYS A 114 6.67 -0.37 2.03
CA CYS A 114 5.32 -0.03 2.50
C CYS A 114 4.20 -0.62 1.63
N GLN A 115 4.48 -0.90 0.35
CA GLN A 115 3.54 -1.49 -0.61
C GLN A 115 3.65 -3.02 -0.69
N GLY A 116 4.70 -3.59 -0.18
CA GLY A 116 4.95 -5.03 -0.21
C GLY A 116 6.44 -5.35 -0.13
N PRO A 117 6.81 -6.62 0.05
CA PRO A 117 8.20 -7.04 0.03
C PRO A 117 8.89 -6.67 -1.28
N LYS A 118 10.05 -6.02 -1.18
CA LYS A 118 10.86 -5.56 -2.32
C LYS A 118 12.33 -5.66 -2.00
N ASP A 119 13.16 -5.84 -3.02
CA ASP A 119 14.60 -5.70 -2.92
C ASP A 119 15.06 -4.23 -2.98
N ILE A 120 16.35 -3.99 -2.80
CA ILE A 120 16.91 -2.63 -2.83
C ILE A 120 16.81 -1.99 -4.22
N PRO A 121 17.19 -2.66 -5.34
CA PRO A 121 17.02 -2.13 -6.70
C PRO A 121 15.58 -1.76 -7.03
N GLU A 122 14.61 -2.60 -6.69
CA GLU A 122 13.17 -2.32 -6.88
C GLU A 122 12.73 -1.11 -6.07
N THR A 123 13.17 -1.03 -4.80
CA THR A 123 12.86 0.10 -3.91
C THR A 123 13.39 1.42 -4.47
N VAL A 124 14.63 1.45 -4.96
CA VAL A 124 15.24 2.65 -5.57
C VAL A 124 14.51 3.05 -6.84
N SER A 125 14.19 2.08 -7.70
CA SER A 125 13.43 2.33 -8.94
C SER A 125 12.05 2.91 -8.64
N GLN A 126 11.36 2.35 -7.66
CA GLN A 126 10.05 2.83 -7.24
C GLN A 126 10.11 4.22 -6.60
N ALA A 127 11.15 4.51 -5.81
CA ALA A 127 11.36 5.84 -5.24
C ALA A 127 11.55 6.89 -6.33
N GLY A 128 12.31 6.58 -7.39
CA GLY A 128 12.45 7.44 -8.57
C GLY A 128 11.12 7.68 -9.28
N ALA A 129 10.31 6.65 -9.44
CA ALA A 129 8.98 6.77 -10.06
C ALA A 129 8.02 7.62 -9.20
N ALA A 130 8.01 7.42 -7.88
CA ALA A 130 7.21 8.24 -6.96
C ALA A 130 7.65 9.72 -6.99
N ALA A 131 8.95 9.99 -6.95
CA ALA A 131 9.50 11.34 -7.07
C ALA A 131 9.10 12.01 -8.39
N ALA A 132 9.17 11.30 -9.51
CA ALA A 132 8.75 11.82 -10.81
C ALA A 132 7.24 12.18 -10.83
N LYS A 133 6.39 11.38 -10.18
CA LYS A 133 4.96 11.67 -10.04
C LYS A 133 4.70 12.90 -9.17
N VAL A 134 5.42 13.04 -8.05
CA VAL A 134 5.35 14.22 -7.18
C VAL A 134 5.76 15.48 -7.95
N ILE A 135 6.88 15.43 -8.67
CA ILE A 135 7.34 16.54 -9.50
C ILE A 135 6.29 16.89 -10.55
N GLY A 136 5.73 15.90 -11.25
CA GLY A 136 4.67 16.12 -12.26
C GLY A 136 3.41 16.77 -11.69
N LEU A 137 3.10 16.49 -10.40
CA LEU A 137 1.99 17.14 -9.70
C LEU A 137 2.33 18.59 -9.33
N LEU A 138 3.50 18.82 -8.74
CA LEU A 138 3.88 20.12 -8.16
C LEU A 138 4.46 21.10 -9.18
N ALA A 139 4.87 20.65 -10.37
CA ALA A 139 5.38 21.52 -11.44
C ALA A 139 4.30 22.33 -12.17
N LYS A 140 3.04 22.13 -11.81
CA LYS A 140 1.91 22.84 -12.42
C LYS A 140 1.53 24.05 -11.57
N ASP A 141 1.32 25.20 -12.22
CA ASP A 141 0.84 26.42 -11.54
C ASP A 141 -0.57 26.25 -10.94
N LYS A 142 -1.37 25.33 -11.51
CA LYS A 142 -2.72 25.02 -11.05
C LYS A 142 -2.96 23.52 -11.15
N LEU A 143 -3.59 22.95 -10.13
CA LEU A 143 -4.10 21.59 -10.18
C LEU A 143 -5.49 21.60 -10.80
N MET A 144 -5.72 20.65 -11.71
CA MET A 144 -7.06 20.42 -12.25
C MET A 144 -7.82 19.51 -11.29
N GLY A 145 -8.85 20.05 -10.64
CA GLY A 145 -9.75 19.27 -9.81
C GLY A 145 -10.73 18.43 -10.65
N ASN A 146 -11.34 17.44 -10.02
CA ASN A 146 -12.46 16.73 -10.64
C ASN A 146 -13.65 17.70 -10.74
N PRO A 147 -14.29 17.86 -11.90
CA PRO A 147 -15.47 18.74 -12.05
C PRO A 147 -16.72 18.20 -11.33
N CYS A 148 -16.73 16.89 -10.98
CA CYS A 148 -17.81 16.29 -10.22
C CYS A 148 -17.65 16.64 -8.73
N VAL A 149 -18.12 17.81 -8.32
CA VAL A 149 -18.13 18.22 -6.90
C VAL A 149 -19.57 18.29 -6.40
N ALA A 150 -19.76 18.00 -5.13
CA ALA A 150 -21.05 18.16 -4.50
C ALA A 150 -21.45 19.65 -4.47
N HIS A 151 -22.71 19.93 -4.69
CA HIS A 151 -23.28 21.27 -4.58
C HIS A 151 -24.46 21.26 -3.60
N SER A 152 -24.50 22.22 -2.71
CA SER A 152 -25.64 22.42 -1.83
C SER A 152 -26.52 23.57 -2.32
N ASP A 153 -27.79 23.30 -2.55
CA ASP A 153 -28.76 24.37 -2.75
C ASP A 153 -29.01 25.07 -1.42
N GLU A 154 -28.48 26.28 -1.29
CA GLU A 154 -28.57 27.07 -0.06
C GLU A 154 -30.00 27.46 0.31
N MET A 155 -30.88 27.61 -0.70
CA MET A 155 -32.29 27.93 -0.45
C MET A 155 -33.05 26.75 0.13
N MET A 156 -32.69 25.53 -0.28
CA MET A 156 -33.30 24.28 0.19
C MET A 156 -32.61 23.72 1.43
N CYS A 157 -31.39 24.15 1.75
CA CYS A 157 -30.62 23.65 2.88
C CYS A 157 -31.26 24.04 4.22
N ASN A 158 -31.53 23.08 5.06
CA ASN A 158 -32.08 23.29 6.41
C ASN A 158 -31.04 23.20 7.54
N GLY A 159 -29.74 23.03 7.23
CA GLY A 159 -28.65 22.97 8.20
C GLY A 159 -28.63 21.73 9.08
N CYS A 160 -29.17 20.60 8.63
CA CYS A 160 -29.33 19.38 9.45
C CYS A 160 -28.05 18.61 9.76
N SER A 161 -26.90 19.02 9.26
CA SER A 161 -25.57 18.43 9.46
C SER A 161 -25.38 16.99 8.97
N THR A 162 -26.33 16.41 8.25
CA THR A 162 -26.21 15.03 7.76
C THR A 162 -25.10 14.88 6.72
N CYS A 163 -24.98 15.80 5.77
CA CYS A 163 -23.97 15.75 4.72
C CYS A 163 -22.52 15.89 5.26
N GLU A 164 -22.32 16.70 6.31
CA GLU A 164 -21.03 16.80 7.00
C GLU A 164 -20.63 15.47 7.66
N ARG A 165 -21.57 14.84 8.38
CA ARG A 165 -21.31 13.58 9.10
C ARG A 165 -21.01 12.39 8.19
N VAL A 166 -21.56 12.36 6.98
CA VAL A 166 -21.37 11.24 6.04
C VAL A 166 -20.21 11.49 5.07
N CYS A 167 -19.66 12.70 5.00
CA CYS A 167 -18.56 13.01 4.10
C CYS A 167 -17.24 12.44 4.65
N PRO A 168 -16.63 11.42 4.02
CA PRO A 168 -15.40 10.82 4.52
C PRO A 168 -14.18 11.72 4.36
N TYR A 169 -14.29 12.76 3.51
CA TYR A 169 -13.19 13.68 3.20
C TYR A 169 -13.23 14.98 4.01
N GLY A 170 -14.26 15.18 4.83
CA GLY A 170 -14.42 16.44 5.58
C GLY A 170 -14.58 17.67 4.66
N ALA A 171 -15.08 17.47 3.44
CA ALA A 171 -15.21 18.53 2.44
C ALA A 171 -16.38 19.47 2.71
N ILE A 172 -17.26 19.17 3.66
CA ILE A 172 -18.48 19.93 3.93
C ILE A 172 -18.40 20.57 5.31
N THR A 173 -18.61 21.85 5.35
CA THR A 173 -18.70 22.66 6.58
C THR A 173 -20.00 23.46 6.57
N TYR A 174 -20.28 24.20 7.64
CA TYR A 174 -21.44 25.05 7.73
C TYR A 174 -21.02 26.50 7.88
N VAL A 175 -21.75 27.36 7.17
CA VAL A 175 -21.58 28.80 7.26
C VAL A 175 -22.94 29.43 7.53
N ASP A 176 -22.95 30.46 8.34
CA ASP A 176 -24.14 31.27 8.54
C ASP A 176 -24.24 32.32 7.42
N LYS A 177 -25.34 32.30 6.67
CA LYS A 177 -25.62 33.24 5.58
C LYS A 177 -26.89 34.01 5.81
N GLU A 178 -26.89 35.26 5.41
CA GLU A 178 -28.05 36.15 5.43
C GLU A 178 -28.90 35.96 4.17
N PHE A 179 -30.16 35.68 4.38
CA PHE A 179 -31.16 35.56 3.30
C PHE A 179 -32.22 36.66 3.43
N ARG A 180 -32.38 37.40 2.35
CA ARG A 180 -33.43 38.42 2.24
C ARG A 180 -34.77 37.73 1.91
N MET A 181 -35.72 37.81 2.83
CA MET A 181 -37.02 37.19 2.68
C MET A 181 -37.95 38.07 1.81
N PRO A 182 -39.04 37.53 1.25
CA PRO A 182 -40.02 38.28 0.47
C PRO A 182 -40.64 39.46 1.20
N ASP A 183 -40.78 39.36 2.54
CA ASP A 183 -41.28 40.40 3.44
C ASP A 183 -40.24 41.51 3.74
N ARG A 184 -39.09 41.52 3.03
CA ARG A 184 -37.95 42.42 3.21
C ARG A 184 -37.19 42.24 4.55
N THR A 185 -37.51 41.26 5.34
CA THR A 185 -36.73 40.91 6.54
C THR A 185 -35.47 40.13 6.15
N THR A 186 -34.42 40.20 6.96
CA THR A 186 -33.22 39.41 6.83
C THR A 186 -33.21 38.29 7.85
N LYS A 187 -33.05 37.04 7.43
CA LYS A 187 -32.88 35.91 8.31
C LYS A 187 -31.49 35.29 8.09
N VAL A 188 -30.80 35.05 9.21
CA VAL A 188 -29.56 34.26 9.20
C VAL A 188 -29.93 32.78 9.26
N ARG A 189 -29.40 32.01 8.32
CA ARG A 189 -29.58 30.55 8.29
C ARG A 189 -28.24 29.89 8.14
N ARG A 190 -28.06 28.80 8.86
CA ARG A 190 -26.90 27.92 8.69
C ARG A 190 -27.11 27.05 7.47
N VAL A 191 -26.18 27.09 6.51
CA VAL A 191 -26.21 26.33 5.29
C VAL A 191 -24.92 25.55 5.07
N ALA A 192 -24.98 24.43 4.37
CA ALA A 192 -23.80 23.64 4.02
C ALA A 192 -22.95 24.39 2.97
N SER A 193 -21.66 24.42 3.20
CA SER A 193 -20.66 24.94 2.26
C SER A 193 -19.71 23.82 1.89
N VAL A 194 -19.51 23.59 0.61
CA VAL A 194 -18.63 22.54 0.09
C VAL A 194 -17.30 23.14 -0.28
N ASN A 195 -16.23 22.55 0.24
CA ASN A 195 -14.87 22.85 -0.19
C ASN A 195 -14.57 22.03 -1.45
N GLU A 196 -14.64 22.67 -2.61
CA GLU A 196 -14.44 22.02 -3.91
C GLU A 196 -13.04 21.42 -4.08
N ALA A 197 -12.04 21.96 -3.38
CA ALA A 197 -10.66 21.44 -3.44
C ALA A 197 -10.49 20.08 -2.70
N VAL A 198 -11.38 19.79 -1.76
CA VAL A 198 -11.34 18.57 -0.94
C VAL A 198 -12.38 17.54 -1.40
N CYS A 199 -13.44 18.00 -2.06
CA CYS A 199 -14.50 17.14 -2.56
C CYS A 199 -13.99 16.19 -3.63
N GLN A 200 -14.31 14.90 -3.51
CA GLN A 200 -13.90 13.87 -4.47
C GLN A 200 -15.06 13.36 -5.36
N GLY A 201 -16.21 14.03 -5.28
CA GLY A 201 -17.40 13.69 -6.05
C GLY A 201 -18.41 12.82 -5.33
#